data_efb16bca4dd9f9b525e79688817e1693
#
_entry.id   efb16bca4dd9f9b525e79688817e1693
#
_cell.length_a   1.000
_cell.length_b   1.000
_cell.length_c   1.000
_cell.angle_alpha   90.00
_cell.angle_beta   90.00
_cell.angle_gamma   90.00
#
_symmetry.space_group_name_H-M   'P 1'
#
loop_
_entity.id
_entity.type
_entity.pdbx_description
1 polymer ?
#
loop_
_entity_poly.entity_id
_entity_poly.type
_entity_poly.pdbx_seq_one_letter_code
_entity_poly.pdbx_strand_id
1 'polypeptide(L)'
;MSTIKTIEGNYALGSSSYGIVISKFNSFIVERLLEGALEAFRKHGVQDRDISIVKVPGAYELPLTAKVMAESGKYDAIIALGAVIRGGTPHFEYVAGECVKGCLLYTSDAADERSSVDLGGR
;
A
#
# COMPACT_ATOMS: atom_id res chain seq x y z
N MET A 1 -20.30 36.13 14.82
CA MET A 1 -20.27 34.73 14.93
C MET A 1 -19.59 34.07 13.75
N SER A 2 -18.61 33.31 14.04
CA SER A 2 -17.83 32.71 12.97
C SER A 2 -18.57 31.54 12.34
N THR A 3 -18.54 31.49 11.01
CA THR A 3 -19.03 30.33 10.26
C THR A 3 -17.86 29.56 9.63
N ILE A 4 -16.67 29.88 10.05
CA ILE A 4 -15.47 29.22 9.52
C ILE A 4 -15.43 27.78 10.04
N LYS A 5 -15.34 26.85 9.09
CA LYS A 5 -15.21 25.45 9.40
C LYS A 5 -13.75 25.06 9.45
N THR A 6 -13.35 24.44 10.54
CA THR A 6 -11.98 23.93 10.70
C THR A 6 -11.99 22.43 10.61
N ILE A 7 -11.09 21.87 9.82
CA ILE A 7 -10.95 20.43 9.65
C ILE A 7 -9.54 20.05 10.08
N GLU A 8 -9.45 19.15 11.05
CA GLU A 8 -8.18 18.64 11.54
C GLU A 8 -8.09 17.15 11.30
N GLY A 9 -6.89 16.70 10.92
CA GLY A 9 -6.61 15.28 10.85
C GLY A 9 -6.48 14.68 12.24
N ASN A 10 -6.77 13.41 12.36
CA ASN A 10 -6.59 12.67 13.59
C ASN A 10 -6.20 11.22 13.26
N TYR A 11 -5.87 10.46 14.29
CA TYR A 11 -5.44 9.06 14.11
C TYR A 11 -6.61 8.08 14.20
N ALA A 12 -7.81 8.55 14.42
CA ALA A 12 -8.96 7.68 14.44
C ALA A 12 -9.39 7.35 13.00
N LEU A 13 -9.52 6.07 12.69
CA LEU A 13 -9.96 5.61 11.39
C LEU A 13 -11.43 5.20 11.49
N GLY A 14 -12.23 5.74 10.61
CA GLY A 14 -13.63 5.40 10.56
C GLY A 14 -13.88 4.09 9.84
N SER A 15 -15.10 3.88 9.42
CA SER A 15 -15.49 2.70 8.66
C SER A 15 -14.96 2.80 7.24
N SER A 16 -13.78 2.26 7.01
CA SER A 16 -13.11 2.29 5.72
C SER A 16 -12.57 0.91 5.38
N SER A 17 -12.35 0.65 4.10
CA SER A 17 -11.78 -0.61 3.65
C SER A 17 -10.38 -0.38 3.11
N TYR A 18 -9.50 -1.33 3.35
CA TYR A 18 -8.09 -1.23 3.02
C TYR A 18 -7.62 -2.45 2.25
N GLY A 19 -6.82 -2.22 1.23
CA GLY A 19 -6.17 -3.28 0.49
C GLY A 19 -4.68 -3.27 0.75
N ILE A 20 -4.10 -4.44 0.98
CA ILE A 20 -2.66 -4.60 1.13
C ILE A 20 -2.20 -5.54 0.02
N VAL A 21 -1.28 -5.09 -0.80
CA VAL A 21 -0.65 -5.97 -1.78
C VAL A 21 0.77 -6.25 -1.34
N ILE A 22 1.13 -7.51 -1.27
CA ILE A 22 2.46 -7.92 -0.81
C ILE A 22 3.15 -8.80 -1.84
N SER A 23 4.47 -8.70 -1.90
CA SER A 23 5.25 -9.61 -2.73
C SER A 23 5.60 -10.87 -1.93
N LYS A 24 5.65 -12.00 -2.63
CA LYS A 24 6.06 -13.27 -2.00
C LYS A 24 7.57 -13.40 -1.92
N PHE A 25 8.29 -12.73 -2.82
CA PHE A 25 9.75 -12.78 -2.84
C PHE A 25 10.30 -12.11 -1.58
N ASN A 26 11.28 -12.72 -0.94
CA ASN A 26 11.79 -12.30 0.36
C ASN A 26 10.72 -12.35 1.45
N SER A 27 9.95 -13.41 1.47
CA SER A 27 8.78 -13.56 2.32
C SER A 27 9.07 -13.34 3.81
N PHE A 28 10.26 -13.74 4.28
CA PHE A 28 10.64 -13.56 5.69
C PHE A 28 10.57 -12.08 6.09
N ILE A 29 11.06 -11.20 5.23
CA ILE A 29 11.04 -9.76 5.49
C ILE A 29 9.64 -9.20 5.26
N VAL A 30 9.00 -9.59 4.17
CA VAL A 30 7.69 -9.07 3.79
C VAL A 30 6.63 -9.44 4.82
N GLU A 31 6.68 -10.66 5.36
CA GLU A 31 5.73 -11.06 6.40
C GLU A 31 5.87 -10.21 7.67
N ARG A 32 7.10 -9.78 8.00
CA ARG A 32 7.31 -8.86 9.12
C ARG A 32 6.72 -7.49 8.85
N LEU A 33 6.84 -7.01 7.61
CA LEU A 33 6.21 -5.74 7.21
C LEU A 33 4.69 -5.84 7.30
N LEU A 34 4.14 -6.97 6.88
CA LEU A 34 2.70 -7.20 6.95
C LEU A 34 2.22 -7.22 8.40
N GLU A 35 2.93 -7.91 9.28
CA GLU A 35 2.59 -7.93 10.70
C GLU A 35 2.53 -6.54 11.28
N GLY A 36 3.53 -5.70 10.95
CA GLY A 36 3.56 -4.32 11.40
C GLY A 36 2.38 -3.49 10.89
N ALA A 37 2.04 -3.68 9.62
CA ALA A 37 0.90 -2.97 9.03
C ALA A 37 -0.41 -3.39 9.69
N LEU A 38 -0.62 -4.69 9.89
CA LEU A 38 -1.83 -5.18 10.53
C LEU A 38 -1.94 -4.71 11.98
N GLU A 39 -0.83 -4.69 12.71
CA GLU A 39 -0.81 -4.18 14.07
C GLU A 39 -1.19 -2.70 14.11
N ALA A 40 -0.66 -1.92 13.19
CA ALA A 40 -0.99 -0.49 13.11
C ALA A 40 -2.49 -0.28 12.83
N PHE A 41 -3.06 -1.05 11.90
CA PHE A 41 -4.49 -0.99 11.64
C PHE A 41 -5.32 -1.31 12.88
N ARG A 42 -4.96 -2.37 13.58
CA ARG A 42 -5.70 -2.79 14.78
C ARG A 42 -5.63 -1.75 15.90
N LYS A 43 -4.47 -1.12 16.06
CA LYS A 43 -4.31 -0.04 17.03
C LYS A 43 -5.21 1.16 16.74
N HIS A 44 -5.54 1.38 15.48
CA HIS A 44 -6.39 2.49 15.07
C HIS A 44 -7.86 2.07 14.88
N GLY A 45 -8.21 0.89 15.34
CA GLY A 45 -9.60 0.45 15.36
C GLY A 45 -10.12 -0.18 14.08
N VAL A 46 -9.24 -0.45 13.11
CA VAL A 46 -9.65 -1.11 11.87
C VAL A 46 -9.87 -2.59 12.15
N GLN A 47 -11.01 -3.11 11.72
CA GLN A 47 -11.34 -4.51 11.90
C GLN A 47 -10.74 -5.35 10.78
N ASP A 48 -10.38 -6.59 11.11
CA ASP A 48 -9.77 -7.49 10.13
C ASP A 48 -10.64 -7.69 8.88
N ARG A 49 -11.95 -7.67 9.03
CA ARG A 49 -12.89 -7.82 7.91
C ARG A 49 -12.80 -6.68 6.88
N ASP A 50 -12.24 -5.54 7.28
CA ASP A 50 -12.11 -4.38 6.41
C ASP A 50 -10.75 -4.36 5.68
N ILE A 51 -9.95 -5.39 5.87
CA ILE A 51 -8.62 -5.49 5.28
C ILE A 51 -8.59 -6.69 4.32
N SER A 52 -8.14 -6.44 3.11
CA SER A 52 -7.92 -7.49 2.11
C SER A 52 -6.44 -7.57 1.76
N ILE A 53 -5.91 -8.77 1.66
CA ILE A 53 -4.50 -8.98 1.33
C ILE A 53 -4.41 -9.71 0.00
N VAL A 54 -3.63 -9.14 -0.92
CA VAL A 54 -3.35 -9.73 -2.22
C VAL A 54 -1.86 -10.02 -2.30
N LYS A 55 -1.50 -11.22 -2.68
CA LYS A 55 -0.10 -11.65 -2.78
C LYS A 55 0.31 -11.75 -4.25
N VAL A 56 1.46 -11.19 -4.57
CA VAL A 56 2.03 -11.24 -5.92
C VAL A 56 3.43 -11.86 -5.87
N PRO A 57 3.95 -12.39 -6.99
CA PRO A 57 5.24 -13.08 -6.96
C PRO A 57 6.42 -12.22 -6.51
N GLY A 58 6.52 -11.00 -6.98
CA GLY A 58 7.67 -10.15 -6.65
C GLY A 58 7.31 -8.69 -6.64
N ALA A 59 8.29 -7.86 -6.26
CA ALA A 59 8.09 -6.41 -6.16
C ALA A 59 7.76 -5.78 -7.52
N TYR A 60 8.24 -6.37 -8.61
CA TYR A 60 7.98 -5.85 -9.94
C TYR A 60 6.49 -5.87 -10.30
N GLU A 61 5.73 -6.80 -9.75
CA GLU A 61 4.30 -6.93 -10.02
C GLU A 61 3.43 -6.04 -9.13
N LEU A 62 4.01 -5.40 -8.10
CA LEU A 62 3.24 -4.57 -7.18
C LEU A 62 2.53 -3.39 -7.85
N PRO A 63 3.18 -2.62 -8.74
CA PRO A 63 2.51 -1.45 -9.32
C PRO A 63 1.24 -1.76 -10.08
N LEU A 64 1.28 -2.78 -10.94
CA LEU A 64 0.12 -3.14 -11.73
C LEU A 64 -1.03 -3.65 -10.85
N THR A 65 -0.70 -4.48 -9.88
CA THR A 65 -1.70 -5.01 -8.95
C THR A 65 -2.32 -3.90 -8.12
N ALA A 66 -1.50 -2.98 -7.62
CA ALA A 66 -2.00 -1.83 -6.87
C ALA A 66 -2.94 -0.98 -7.72
N LYS A 67 -2.60 -0.79 -8.99
CA LYS A 67 -3.46 -0.04 -9.91
C LYS A 67 -4.82 -0.73 -10.08
N VAL A 68 -4.81 -2.02 -10.33
CA VAL A 68 -6.06 -2.79 -10.50
C VAL A 68 -6.91 -2.70 -9.23
N MET A 69 -6.29 -2.83 -8.07
CA MET A 69 -7.00 -2.72 -6.79
C MET A 69 -7.58 -1.32 -6.60
N ALA A 70 -6.82 -0.29 -6.93
CA ALA A 70 -7.27 1.09 -6.80
C ALA A 70 -8.45 1.39 -7.73
N GLU A 71 -8.38 0.90 -8.96
CA GLU A 71 -9.44 1.12 -9.95
C GLU A 71 -10.71 0.32 -9.63
N SER A 72 -10.62 -0.71 -8.82
CA SER A 72 -11.78 -1.53 -8.47
C SER A 72 -12.85 -0.78 -7.68
N GLY A 73 -12.47 0.31 -7.02
CA GLY A 73 -13.38 1.08 -6.17
C GLY A 73 -13.74 0.38 -4.86
N LYS A 74 -13.09 -0.74 -4.54
CA LYS A 74 -13.41 -1.52 -3.34
C LYS A 74 -12.67 -1.05 -2.09
N TYR A 75 -11.63 -0.25 -2.26
CA TYR A 75 -10.74 0.13 -1.17
C TYR A 75 -10.62 1.65 -1.08
N ASP A 76 -10.58 2.15 0.14
CA ASP A 76 -10.34 3.57 0.41
C ASP A 76 -8.86 3.91 0.36
N ALA A 77 -8.01 2.93 0.64
CA ALA A 77 -6.57 3.07 0.54
C ALA A 77 -5.93 1.73 0.22
N ILE A 78 -4.78 1.77 -0.43
CA ILE A 78 -4.02 0.58 -0.78
C ILE A 78 -2.59 0.76 -0.30
N ILE A 79 -2.06 -0.28 0.34
CA ILE A 79 -0.70 -0.30 0.84
C ILE A 79 0.07 -1.38 0.08
N ALA A 80 1.19 -1.02 -0.51
CA ALA A 80 2.05 -1.96 -1.20
C ALA A 80 3.28 -2.25 -0.34
N LEU A 81 3.52 -3.53 -0.06
CA LEU A 81 4.63 -3.98 0.75
C LEU A 81 5.50 -4.95 -0.03
N GLY A 82 6.78 -4.67 -0.11
CA GLY A 82 7.74 -5.53 -0.76
C GLY A 82 9.13 -5.28 -0.22
N ALA A 83 10.03 -6.18 -0.55
CA ALA A 83 11.43 -6.04 -0.17
C ALA A 83 12.30 -6.48 -1.33
N VAL A 84 13.28 -5.65 -1.67
CA VAL A 84 14.28 -5.96 -2.68
C VAL A 84 15.63 -5.85 -2.00
N ILE A 85 16.39 -6.94 -2.02
CA ILE A 85 17.67 -7.00 -1.36
C ILE A 85 18.77 -6.71 -2.38
N ARG A 86 19.66 -5.78 -2.05
CA ARG A 86 20.80 -5.46 -2.90
C ARG A 86 21.77 -6.63 -2.92
N GLY A 87 21.99 -7.18 -4.11
CA GLY A 87 22.96 -8.23 -4.33
C GLY A 87 24.16 -7.74 -5.11
N GLY A 88 24.94 -8.68 -5.64
CA GLY A 88 26.10 -8.39 -6.46
C GLY A 88 25.79 -8.02 -7.90
N THR A 89 24.54 -8.01 -8.30
CA THR A 89 24.10 -7.69 -9.66
C THR A 89 23.24 -6.44 -9.68
N PRO A 90 23.07 -5.79 -10.84
CA PRO A 90 22.20 -4.61 -10.94
C PRO A 90 20.71 -4.91 -10.84
N HIS A 91 20.33 -6.16 -10.67
CA HIS A 91 18.92 -6.57 -10.58
C HIS A 91 18.15 -5.77 -9.52
N PHE A 92 18.75 -5.54 -8.36
CA PHE A 92 18.12 -4.76 -7.28
C PHE A 92 17.66 -3.38 -7.78
N GLU A 93 18.54 -2.68 -8.49
CA GLU A 93 18.24 -1.32 -8.93
C GLU A 93 17.13 -1.29 -9.97
N TYR A 94 17.10 -2.26 -10.88
CA TYR A 94 16.05 -2.35 -11.87
C TYR A 94 14.69 -2.63 -11.22
N VAL A 95 14.62 -3.63 -10.36
CA VAL A 95 13.36 -4.01 -9.73
C VAL A 95 12.84 -2.90 -8.82
N ALA A 96 13.71 -2.37 -7.97
CA ALA A 96 13.31 -1.31 -7.04
C ALA A 96 12.90 -0.03 -7.79
N GLY A 97 13.69 0.37 -8.79
CA GLY A 97 13.40 1.56 -9.58
C GLY A 97 12.09 1.46 -10.36
N GLU A 98 11.85 0.34 -11.01
CA GLU A 98 10.62 0.15 -11.78
C GLU A 98 9.40 0.04 -10.87
N CYS A 99 9.54 -0.59 -9.70
CA CYS A 99 8.46 -0.69 -8.74
C CYS A 99 8.04 0.70 -8.24
N VAL A 100 8.99 1.50 -7.80
CA VAL A 100 8.70 2.84 -7.29
C VAL A 100 8.14 3.73 -8.40
N LYS A 101 8.73 3.70 -9.58
CA LYS A 101 8.28 4.48 -10.72
C LYS A 101 6.85 4.12 -11.11
N GLY A 102 6.55 2.82 -11.18
CA GLY A 102 5.21 2.35 -11.50
C GLY A 102 4.18 2.76 -10.47
N CYS A 103 4.51 2.63 -9.18
CA CYS A 103 3.60 3.05 -8.11
C CYS A 103 3.32 4.55 -8.15
N LEU A 104 4.34 5.38 -8.39
CA LEU A 104 4.15 6.82 -8.51
C LEU A 104 3.29 7.19 -9.71
N LEU A 105 3.52 6.54 -10.85
CA LEU A 105 2.73 6.78 -12.05
C LEU A 105 1.26 6.45 -11.83
N TYR A 106 0.99 5.28 -11.27
CA TYR A 106 -0.37 4.81 -11.07
C TYR A 106 -1.10 5.54 -9.94
N THR A 107 -0.36 6.09 -8.98
CA THR A 107 -0.94 6.90 -7.90
C THR A 107 -1.65 8.13 -8.45
N SER A 108 -1.07 8.78 -9.45
CA SER A 108 -1.69 9.95 -10.07
C SER A 108 -3.03 9.61 -10.72
N ASP A 109 -3.10 8.47 -11.40
CA ASP A 109 -4.35 8.03 -12.03
C ASP A 109 -5.38 7.62 -10.99
N ALA A 110 -4.95 6.90 -9.94
CA ALA A 110 -5.84 6.42 -8.90
C ALA A 110 -6.41 7.55 -8.04
N ALA A 111 -5.68 8.63 -7.85
CA ALA A 111 -6.14 9.77 -7.05
C ALA A 111 -7.44 10.36 -7.60
N ASP A 112 -7.63 10.33 -8.90
CA ASP A 112 -8.85 10.83 -9.54
C ASP A 112 -10.06 9.96 -9.18
N GLU A 113 -9.84 8.75 -8.70
CA GLU A 113 -10.89 7.81 -8.33
C GLU A 113 -11.03 7.66 -6.81
N ARG A 114 -10.46 8.58 -6.05
CA ARG A 114 -10.52 8.63 -4.58
C ARG A 114 -9.73 7.54 -3.88
N SER A 115 -8.86 6.86 -4.59
CA SER A 115 -7.97 5.88 -3.96
C SER A 115 -6.60 6.49 -3.75
N SER A 116 -5.91 6.05 -2.72
CA SER A 116 -4.54 6.45 -2.49
C SER A 116 -3.65 5.23 -2.38
N VAL A 117 -2.39 5.38 -2.78
CA VAL A 117 -1.41 4.31 -2.73
C VAL A 117 -0.23 4.76 -1.88
N ASP A 118 0.04 4.02 -0.81
CA ASP A 118 1.20 4.25 0.03
C ASP A 118 2.31 3.29 -0.33
N LEU A 119 3.52 3.81 -0.41
CA LEU A 119 4.70 3.00 -0.69
C LEU A 119 5.36 2.62 0.63
N GLY A 120 5.36 1.33 0.91
CA GLY A 120 5.96 0.79 2.12
C GLY A 120 6.99 -0.29 1.81
N GLY A 121 7.85 -0.56 2.77
CA GLY A 121 8.86 -1.59 2.65
C GLY A 121 10.19 -1.05 2.12
N ARG A 122 11.06 -1.97 1.77
CA ARG A 122 12.40 -1.62 1.33
C ARG A 122 12.82 -2.39 0.11
#